data_dc9bc6c0a4b8170da2fc5afe83098aff
#
_entry.id   dc9bc6c0a4b8170da2fc5afe83098aff
#
_cell.length_a   1.000
_cell.length_b   1.000
_cell.length_c   1.000
_cell.angle_alpha   90.00
_cell.angle_beta   90.00
_cell.angle_gamma   90.00
#
_symmetry.space_group_name_H-M   'P 1'
#
loop_
_entity.id
_entity.type
_entity.pdbx_description
1 polymer ?
#
loop_
_entity_poly.entity_id
_entity_poly.type
_entity_poly.pdbx_seq_one_letter_code
_entity_poly.pdbx_strand_id
1 'polypeptide(L)'
;MKNGMTRLLKDIKERFEQAHEIRKRSLALHRTLSGRKLGEEIADTNPGLVLDLGCGSNEFKKICPNVIGVDVAELPEVDFAMSIDQFHKRKLFKERTADWILCFGPLNYGTGSWIHDIMACMRYFLADDGTIVCHVNPDNSKLDWTDENIHKYGKQFGFKTTSIQVGHTDIMTMSMEELDIQQEIAQRSPDIALELSRGKDLIRPMLVWRWKHQ
;
A
#
# COMPACT_ATOMS: atom_id res chain seq x y z
N MET A 1 6.18 -7.59 -24.32
CA MET A 1 5.96 -6.90 -23.05
C MET A 1 4.59 -7.18 -22.41
N LYS A 2 3.47 -7.21 -23.15
CA LYS A 2 2.12 -7.49 -22.58
C LYS A 2 2.02 -8.81 -21.80
N ASN A 3 2.60 -9.91 -22.30
CA ASN A 3 2.52 -11.21 -21.65
C ASN A 3 3.23 -11.29 -20.27
N GLY A 4 4.32 -10.55 -20.08
CA GLY A 4 5.03 -10.51 -18.81
C GLY A 4 4.24 -9.77 -17.72
N MET A 5 3.58 -8.68 -18.08
CA MET A 5 2.73 -7.91 -17.15
C MET A 5 1.50 -8.72 -16.71
N THR A 6 0.84 -9.42 -17.64
CA THR A 6 -0.32 -10.28 -17.33
C THR A 6 0.06 -11.41 -16.37
N ARG A 7 1.23 -12.03 -16.55
CA ARG A 7 1.74 -13.05 -15.65
C ARG A 7 2.05 -12.49 -14.27
N LEU A 8 2.72 -11.33 -14.20
CA LEU A 8 3.03 -10.65 -12.93
C LEU A 8 1.75 -10.33 -12.15
N LEU A 9 0.72 -9.78 -12.81
CA LEU A 9 -0.55 -9.46 -12.15
C LEU A 9 -1.25 -10.73 -11.63
N LYS A 10 -1.22 -11.81 -12.37
CA LYS A 10 -1.76 -13.10 -11.93
C LYS A 10 -1.02 -13.60 -10.68
N ASP A 11 0.32 -13.60 -10.72
CA ASP A 11 1.15 -14.02 -9.59
C ASP A 11 0.89 -13.16 -8.34
N ILE A 12 0.71 -11.84 -8.50
CA ILE A 12 0.36 -10.92 -7.42
C ILE A 12 -1.02 -11.26 -6.86
N LYS A 13 -2.03 -11.42 -7.71
CA LYS A 13 -3.40 -11.78 -7.32
C LYS A 13 -3.40 -13.06 -6.45
N GLU A 14 -2.87 -14.15 -6.96
CA GLU A 14 -2.81 -15.44 -6.26
C GLU A 14 -2.10 -15.32 -4.90
N ARG A 15 -1.05 -14.54 -4.84
CA ARG A 15 -0.31 -14.27 -3.61
C ARG A 15 -1.14 -13.56 -2.55
N PHE A 16 -1.88 -12.51 -2.92
CA PHE A 16 -2.68 -11.74 -1.98
C PHE A 16 -3.90 -12.52 -1.51
N GLU A 17 -4.53 -13.30 -2.37
CA GLU A 17 -5.63 -14.18 -2.00
C GLU A 17 -5.19 -15.22 -0.97
N GLN A 18 -4.03 -15.86 -1.16
CA GLN A 18 -3.46 -16.78 -0.17
C GLN A 18 -3.11 -16.06 1.16
N ALA A 19 -2.46 -14.90 1.08
CA ALA A 19 -2.11 -14.12 2.26
C ALA A 19 -3.36 -13.66 3.03
N HIS A 20 -4.47 -13.36 2.33
CA HIS A 20 -5.74 -12.99 2.95
C HIS A 20 -6.30 -14.14 3.81
N GLU A 21 -6.34 -15.36 3.28
CA GLU A 21 -6.82 -16.53 4.04
C GLU A 21 -5.99 -16.79 5.31
N ILE A 22 -4.68 -16.58 5.22
CA ILE A 22 -3.78 -16.72 6.38
C ILE A 22 -4.03 -15.60 7.38
N ARG A 23 -4.12 -14.35 6.93
CA ARG A 23 -4.46 -13.19 7.78
C ARG A 23 -5.79 -13.36 8.47
N LYS A 24 -6.81 -13.86 7.78
CA LYS A 24 -8.13 -14.10 8.36
C LYS A 24 -8.06 -15.02 9.56
N ARG A 25 -7.21 -16.05 9.53
CA ARG A 25 -6.97 -16.95 10.67
C ARG A 25 -6.23 -16.24 11.80
N SER A 26 -5.21 -15.45 11.50
CA SER A 26 -4.44 -14.73 12.52
C SER A 26 -5.20 -13.55 13.10
N LEU A 27 -5.96 -12.79 12.34
CA LEU A 27 -6.81 -11.70 12.82
C LEU A 27 -7.95 -12.18 13.73
N ALA A 28 -8.46 -13.40 13.52
CA ALA A 28 -9.40 -14.01 14.47
C ALA A 28 -8.79 -14.19 15.86
N LEU A 29 -7.45 -14.33 15.94
CA LEU A 29 -6.72 -14.49 17.19
C LEU A 29 -6.30 -13.14 17.81
N HIS A 30 -5.96 -12.15 17.01
CA HIS A 30 -5.18 -10.99 17.46
C HIS A 30 -5.78 -9.59 17.17
N ARG A 31 -6.83 -9.47 16.37
CA ARG A 31 -7.61 -8.23 16.12
C ARG A 31 -6.80 -6.94 15.83
N THR A 32 -5.62 -7.04 15.25
CA THR A 32 -4.79 -5.87 14.96
C THR A 32 -4.91 -5.43 13.51
N LEU A 33 -4.82 -4.11 13.30
CA LEU A 33 -4.76 -3.48 12.00
C LEU A 33 -3.37 -2.91 11.77
N SER A 34 -2.67 -3.45 10.79
CA SER A 34 -1.47 -2.80 10.26
C SER A 34 -1.82 -1.41 9.74
N GLY A 35 -1.03 -0.43 10.12
CA GLY A 35 -1.26 0.95 9.68
C GLY A 35 -2.33 1.73 10.45
N ARG A 36 -2.78 1.26 11.60
CA ARG A 36 -3.82 1.94 12.40
C ARG A 36 -3.48 3.42 12.64
N LYS A 37 -2.28 3.73 13.09
CA LYS A 37 -1.85 5.10 13.37
C LYS A 37 -2.00 6.03 12.16
N LEU A 38 -1.63 5.57 10.98
CA LEU A 38 -1.83 6.34 9.75
C LEU A 38 -3.32 6.43 9.39
N GLY A 39 -4.09 5.36 9.59
CA GLY A 39 -5.54 5.37 9.36
C GLY A 39 -6.25 6.39 10.24
N GLU A 40 -5.86 6.48 11.52
CA GLU A 40 -6.37 7.47 12.47
C GLU A 40 -5.98 8.89 12.03
N GLU A 41 -4.70 9.12 11.66
CA GLU A 41 -4.25 10.41 11.12
C GLU A 41 -5.09 10.85 9.92
N ILE A 42 -5.37 9.93 9.00
CA ILE A 42 -6.20 10.22 7.81
C ILE A 42 -7.64 10.53 8.22
N ALA A 43 -8.23 9.72 9.09
CA ALA A 43 -9.60 9.89 9.56
C ALA A 43 -9.81 11.24 10.27
N ASP A 44 -8.81 11.68 11.05
CA ASP A 44 -8.83 12.98 11.76
C ASP A 44 -8.88 14.18 10.78
N THR A 45 -8.44 14.02 9.54
CA THR A 45 -8.56 15.07 8.50
C THR A 45 -9.96 15.14 7.89
N ASN A 46 -10.85 14.21 8.22
CA ASN A 46 -12.20 14.09 7.65
C ASN A 46 -12.22 14.16 6.10
N PRO A 47 -11.49 13.28 5.42
CA PRO A 47 -11.31 13.34 3.97
C PRO A 47 -12.61 13.03 3.23
N GLY A 48 -12.84 13.67 2.09
CA GLY A 48 -13.94 13.36 1.18
C GLY A 48 -13.70 12.05 0.41
N LEU A 49 -12.46 11.81 -0.03
CA LEU A 49 -12.05 10.60 -0.76
C LEU A 49 -10.63 10.20 -0.42
N VAL A 50 -10.45 8.94 -0.05
CA VAL A 50 -9.16 8.28 0.10
C VAL A 50 -9.06 7.13 -0.89
N LEU A 51 -8.02 7.08 -1.72
CA LEU A 51 -7.75 5.96 -2.61
C LEU A 51 -6.64 5.07 -2.01
N ASP A 52 -6.90 3.79 -1.83
CA ASP A 52 -5.90 2.80 -1.44
C ASP A 52 -5.56 1.91 -2.64
N LEU A 53 -4.43 2.22 -3.28
CA LEU A 53 -3.96 1.55 -4.49
C LEU A 53 -3.09 0.34 -4.12
N GLY A 54 -3.61 -0.86 -4.38
CA GLY A 54 -3.04 -2.12 -3.90
C GLY A 54 -3.44 -2.41 -2.46
N CYS A 55 -4.71 -2.21 -2.15
CA CYS A 55 -5.27 -2.21 -0.81
C CYS A 55 -5.25 -3.58 -0.10
N GLY A 56 -4.99 -4.67 -0.81
CA GLY A 56 -5.11 -6.01 -0.23
C GLY A 56 -6.49 -6.20 0.39
N SER A 57 -6.55 -6.44 1.71
CA SER A 57 -7.82 -6.58 2.45
C SER A 57 -8.50 -5.25 2.81
N ASN A 58 -8.08 -4.15 2.24
CA ASN A 58 -8.68 -2.81 2.45
C ASN A 58 -8.89 -2.45 3.94
N GLU A 59 -7.88 -2.72 4.75
CA GLU A 59 -7.95 -2.59 6.22
C GLU A 59 -8.21 -1.14 6.67
N PHE A 60 -7.72 -0.15 5.93
CA PHE A 60 -7.93 1.27 6.24
C PHE A 60 -9.40 1.67 6.22
N LYS A 61 -10.23 0.99 5.45
CA LYS A 61 -11.68 1.24 5.39
C LYS A 61 -12.38 1.01 6.74
N LYS A 62 -11.81 0.20 7.62
CA LYS A 62 -12.35 -0.05 8.97
C LYS A 62 -12.17 1.15 9.89
N ILE A 63 -11.19 2.01 9.61
CA ILE A 63 -10.89 3.22 10.39
C ILE A 63 -11.46 4.46 9.69
N CYS A 64 -11.29 4.54 8.38
CA CYS A 64 -11.77 5.63 7.54
C CYS A 64 -12.76 5.09 6.49
N PRO A 65 -14.09 5.23 6.67
CA PRO A 65 -15.10 4.68 5.77
C PRO A 65 -15.05 5.21 4.32
N ASN A 66 -14.45 6.39 4.12
CA ASN A 66 -14.29 7.03 2.81
C ASN A 66 -13.13 6.46 1.99
N VAL A 67 -12.47 5.39 2.47
CA VAL A 67 -11.45 4.68 1.70
C VAL A 67 -12.09 3.84 0.62
N ILE A 68 -11.59 4.03 -0.60
CA ILE A 68 -11.91 3.22 -1.78
C ILE A 68 -10.68 2.38 -2.11
N GLY A 69 -10.81 1.06 -1.96
CA GLY A 69 -9.74 0.09 -2.19
C GLY A 69 -9.72 -0.42 -3.62
N VAL A 70 -8.54 -0.39 -4.23
CA VAL A 70 -8.28 -0.94 -5.57
C VAL A 70 -7.22 -2.02 -5.46
N ASP A 71 -7.52 -3.24 -5.86
CA ASP A 71 -6.55 -4.35 -5.89
C ASP A 71 -6.87 -5.31 -7.02
N VAL A 72 -5.88 -6.10 -7.44
CA VAL A 72 -6.09 -7.19 -8.42
C VAL A 72 -6.72 -8.43 -7.78
N ALA A 73 -6.63 -8.56 -6.45
CA ALA A 73 -7.24 -9.63 -5.69
C ALA A 73 -8.75 -9.42 -5.56
N GLU A 74 -9.52 -10.49 -5.73
CA GLU A 74 -10.99 -10.48 -5.60
C GLU A 74 -11.37 -10.80 -4.15
N LEU A 75 -11.13 -9.83 -3.24
CA LEU A 75 -11.44 -9.97 -1.82
C LEU A 75 -12.74 -9.21 -1.50
N PRO A 76 -13.50 -9.63 -0.47
CA PRO A 76 -14.80 -9.04 -0.14
C PRO A 76 -14.77 -7.53 0.16
N GLU A 77 -13.65 -7.06 0.71
CA GLU A 77 -13.49 -5.67 1.12
C GLU A 77 -12.92 -4.76 0.01
N VAL A 78 -12.53 -5.33 -1.13
CA VAL A 78 -12.01 -4.58 -2.29
C VAL A 78 -13.17 -3.95 -3.05
N ASP A 79 -13.13 -2.64 -3.24
CA ASP A 79 -14.18 -1.93 -3.97
C ASP A 79 -14.04 -2.13 -5.49
N PHE A 80 -12.82 -2.18 -5.99
CA PHE A 80 -12.52 -2.37 -7.41
C PHE A 80 -11.46 -3.45 -7.60
N ALA A 81 -11.91 -4.66 -7.92
CA ALA A 81 -11.03 -5.80 -8.22
C ALA A 81 -10.46 -5.66 -9.65
N MET A 82 -9.42 -4.84 -9.81
CA MET A 82 -8.73 -4.58 -11.08
C MET A 82 -7.34 -4.04 -10.87
N SER A 83 -6.53 -4.01 -11.93
CA SER A 83 -5.22 -3.37 -11.86
C SER A 83 -5.34 -1.84 -11.77
N ILE A 84 -4.32 -1.19 -11.18
CA ILE A 84 -4.25 0.27 -11.05
C ILE A 84 -4.31 0.95 -12.42
N ASP A 85 -3.68 0.36 -13.44
CA ASP A 85 -3.76 0.83 -14.83
C ASP A 85 -5.20 0.79 -15.38
N GLN A 86 -5.93 -0.31 -15.15
CA GLN A 86 -7.33 -0.42 -15.54
C GLN A 86 -8.22 0.59 -14.80
N PHE A 87 -7.98 0.74 -13.50
CA PHE A 87 -8.69 1.72 -12.68
C PHE A 87 -8.48 3.15 -13.19
N HIS A 88 -7.21 3.52 -13.46
CA HIS A 88 -6.88 4.82 -14.05
C HIS A 88 -7.58 5.05 -15.40
N LYS A 89 -7.57 4.04 -16.29
CA LYS A 89 -8.20 4.15 -17.62
C LYS A 89 -9.72 4.31 -17.57
N ARG A 90 -10.37 3.70 -16.58
CA ARG A 90 -11.82 3.80 -16.42
C ARG A 90 -12.30 5.16 -15.93
N LYS A 91 -11.43 5.94 -15.28
CA LYS A 91 -11.74 7.30 -14.78
C LYS A 91 -13.07 7.38 -14.02
N LEU A 92 -13.26 6.42 -13.10
CA LEU A 92 -14.50 6.29 -12.34
C LEU A 92 -14.74 7.45 -11.38
N PHE A 93 -13.70 8.16 -11.00
CA PHE A 93 -13.73 9.39 -10.24
C PHE A 93 -13.20 10.55 -11.10
N LYS A 94 -13.62 11.76 -10.78
CA LYS A 94 -13.07 12.96 -11.42
C LYS A 94 -11.58 13.10 -11.08
N GLU A 95 -10.85 13.77 -11.94
CA GLU A 95 -9.48 14.14 -11.64
C GLU A 95 -9.44 15.08 -10.43
N ARG A 96 -8.32 15.03 -9.68
CA ARG A 96 -8.03 15.93 -8.57
C ARG A 96 -9.09 15.90 -7.44
N THR A 97 -9.57 14.72 -7.09
CA THR A 97 -10.62 14.56 -6.07
C THR A 97 -10.18 13.78 -4.84
N ALA A 98 -9.05 13.08 -4.89
CA ALA A 98 -8.59 12.31 -3.75
C ALA A 98 -7.77 13.17 -2.79
N ASP A 99 -8.23 13.33 -1.55
CA ASP A 99 -7.52 14.03 -0.50
C ASP A 99 -6.29 13.25 -0.03
N TRP A 100 -6.41 11.92 -0.06
CA TRP A 100 -5.33 11.01 0.24
C TRP A 100 -5.23 9.89 -0.78
N ILE A 101 -4.00 9.53 -1.12
CA ILE A 101 -3.71 8.33 -1.91
C ILE A 101 -2.68 7.49 -1.14
N LEU A 102 -3.05 6.23 -0.87
CA LEU A 102 -2.16 5.24 -0.27
C LEU A 102 -1.64 4.32 -1.37
N CYS A 103 -0.35 4.01 -1.33
CA CYS A 103 0.27 3.07 -2.26
C CYS A 103 1.29 2.20 -1.51
N PHE A 104 0.77 1.16 -0.86
CA PHE A 104 1.53 0.26 0.00
C PHE A 104 1.77 -1.06 -0.70
N GLY A 105 2.98 -1.24 -1.18
CA GLY A 105 3.39 -2.48 -1.83
C GLY A 105 3.41 -2.48 -3.36
N PRO A 106 2.49 -1.86 -4.13
CA PRO A 106 2.52 -1.93 -5.58
C PRO A 106 3.84 -1.47 -6.20
N LEU A 107 4.51 -0.50 -5.59
CA LEU A 107 5.82 -0.01 -6.03
C LEU A 107 6.96 -1.02 -5.85
N ASN A 108 6.76 -2.09 -5.07
CA ASN A 108 7.75 -3.16 -4.91
C ASN A 108 7.86 -4.08 -6.13
N TYR A 109 6.77 -4.22 -6.90
CA TYR A 109 6.64 -5.32 -7.87
C TYR A 109 6.96 -4.93 -9.31
N GLY A 110 7.04 -3.63 -9.59
CA GLY A 110 7.04 -3.14 -10.96
C GLY A 110 8.41 -2.85 -11.55
N THR A 111 8.48 -2.91 -12.87
CA THR A 111 9.51 -2.30 -13.70
C THR A 111 9.10 -0.86 -14.05
N GLY A 112 9.95 -0.13 -14.77
CA GLY A 112 9.71 1.29 -15.08
C GLY A 112 8.33 1.63 -15.66
N SER A 113 7.78 0.78 -16.56
CA SER A 113 6.44 1.00 -17.13
C SER A 113 5.32 0.87 -16.09
N TRP A 114 5.42 -0.11 -15.18
CA TRP A 114 4.46 -0.29 -14.10
C TRP A 114 4.45 0.89 -13.12
N ILE A 115 5.64 1.33 -12.72
CA ILE A 115 5.79 2.50 -11.85
C ILE A 115 5.20 3.75 -12.54
N HIS A 116 5.46 3.91 -13.84
CA HIS A 116 4.91 5.02 -14.60
C HIS A 116 3.38 5.03 -14.59
N ASP A 117 2.73 3.88 -14.74
CA ASP A 117 1.27 3.76 -14.73
C ASP A 117 0.69 4.11 -13.34
N ILE A 118 1.35 3.65 -12.25
CA ILE A 118 0.97 4.01 -10.89
C ILE A 118 1.11 5.52 -10.64
N MET A 119 2.24 6.09 -11.02
CA MET A 119 2.51 7.52 -10.85
C MET A 119 1.51 8.37 -11.65
N ALA A 120 1.17 7.96 -12.88
CA ALA A 120 0.17 8.64 -13.69
C ALA A 120 -1.24 8.56 -13.06
N CYS A 121 -1.58 7.42 -12.49
CA CYS A 121 -2.83 7.24 -11.74
C CYS A 121 -2.89 8.17 -10.52
N MET A 122 -1.83 8.18 -9.70
CA MET A 122 -1.75 9.06 -8.53
C MET A 122 -1.85 10.53 -8.91
N ARG A 123 -1.12 10.95 -9.96
CA ARG A 123 -1.17 12.33 -10.46
C ARG A 123 -2.57 12.74 -10.91
N TYR A 124 -3.30 11.84 -11.56
CA TYR A 124 -4.62 12.13 -12.08
C TYR A 124 -5.63 12.36 -10.95
N PHE A 125 -5.61 11.52 -9.91
CA PHE A 125 -6.62 11.56 -8.87
C PHE A 125 -6.30 12.47 -7.69
N LEU A 126 -5.02 12.78 -7.40
CA LEU A 126 -4.64 13.58 -6.25
C LEU A 126 -5.23 14.99 -6.32
N ALA A 127 -5.94 15.41 -5.28
CA ALA A 127 -6.41 16.78 -5.11
C ALA A 127 -5.24 17.76 -4.98
N ASP A 128 -5.47 19.06 -5.22
CA ASP A 128 -4.40 20.07 -5.24
C ASP A 128 -3.65 20.19 -3.90
N ASP A 129 -4.35 20.02 -2.80
CA ASP A 129 -3.81 20.00 -1.43
C ASP A 129 -3.67 18.57 -0.86
N GLY A 130 -3.98 17.56 -1.67
CA GLY A 130 -3.93 16.16 -1.29
C GLY A 130 -2.54 15.65 -0.92
N THR A 131 -2.51 14.50 -0.27
CA THR A 131 -1.29 13.84 0.16
C THR A 131 -1.23 12.40 -0.35
N ILE A 132 -0.09 12.02 -0.95
CA ILE A 132 0.23 10.63 -1.26
C ILE A 132 1.12 10.08 -0.16
N VAL A 133 0.83 8.87 0.30
CA VAL A 133 1.71 8.10 1.18
C VAL A 133 2.12 6.83 0.45
N CYS A 134 3.40 6.69 0.21
CA CYS A 134 3.97 5.50 -0.40
C CYS A 134 4.77 4.71 0.63
N HIS A 135 4.72 3.39 0.51
CA HIS A 135 5.48 2.47 1.31
C HIS A 135 6.06 1.36 0.44
N VAL A 136 7.35 1.10 0.61
CA VAL A 136 8.05 -0.02 -0.01
C VAL A 136 8.90 -0.77 1.01
N ASN A 137 9.12 -2.05 0.71
CA ASN A 137 10.18 -2.82 1.35
C ASN A 137 11.40 -2.81 0.41
N PRO A 138 12.51 -2.13 0.76
CA PRO A 138 13.68 -2.00 -0.11
C PRO A 138 14.25 -3.36 -0.55
N ASP A 139 14.25 -4.36 0.33
CA ASP A 139 14.78 -5.70 0.03
C ASP A 139 13.96 -6.47 -1.01
N ASN A 140 12.71 -6.10 -1.18
CA ASN A 140 11.78 -6.75 -2.12
C ASN A 140 11.50 -5.91 -3.36
N SER A 141 11.99 -4.67 -3.40
CA SER A 141 11.77 -3.78 -4.52
C SER A 141 12.69 -4.13 -5.70
N LYS A 142 12.15 -4.05 -6.91
CA LYS A 142 12.93 -4.18 -8.14
C LYS A 142 13.61 -2.89 -8.55
N LEU A 143 13.20 -1.79 -7.95
CA LEU A 143 13.83 -0.49 -8.11
C LEU A 143 14.60 -0.15 -6.84
N ASP A 144 15.70 0.53 -7.03
CA ASP A 144 16.46 1.10 -5.93
C ASP A 144 15.77 2.39 -5.46
N TRP A 145 14.97 2.28 -4.40
CA TRP A 145 14.28 3.41 -3.77
C TRP A 145 15.20 4.11 -2.78
N THR A 146 16.09 4.96 -3.30
CA THR A 146 16.89 5.90 -2.50
C THR A 146 16.17 7.24 -2.37
N ASP A 147 16.60 8.06 -1.41
CA ASP A 147 16.10 9.44 -1.26
C ASP A 147 16.19 10.20 -2.58
N GLU A 148 17.30 10.07 -3.30
CA GLU A 148 17.50 10.70 -4.61
C GLU A 148 16.47 10.24 -5.63
N ASN A 149 16.23 8.93 -5.72
CA ASN A 149 15.26 8.36 -6.65
C ASN A 149 13.82 8.75 -6.29
N ILE A 150 13.47 8.81 -5.01
CA ILE A 150 12.15 9.27 -4.55
C ILE A 150 11.91 10.72 -5.00
N HIS A 151 12.88 11.61 -4.76
CA HIS A 151 12.81 12.99 -5.21
C HIS A 151 12.73 13.11 -6.74
N LYS A 152 13.54 12.34 -7.45
CA LYS A 152 13.58 12.34 -8.90
C LYS A 152 12.24 11.88 -9.51
N TYR A 153 11.70 10.74 -9.06
CA TYR A 153 10.40 10.26 -9.53
C TYR A 153 9.28 11.23 -9.14
N GLY A 154 9.27 11.72 -7.91
CA GLY A 154 8.30 12.73 -7.48
C GLY A 154 8.29 13.92 -8.42
N LYS A 155 9.44 14.54 -8.66
CA LYS A 155 9.58 15.69 -9.54
C LYS A 155 9.15 15.41 -10.99
N GLN A 156 9.50 14.23 -11.53
CA GLN A 156 9.12 13.83 -12.89
C GLN A 156 7.61 13.82 -13.11
N PHE A 157 6.84 13.48 -12.04
CA PHE A 157 5.39 13.42 -12.11
C PHE A 157 4.68 14.64 -11.48
N GLY A 158 5.42 15.69 -11.14
CA GLY A 158 4.86 16.92 -10.59
C GLY A 158 4.55 16.85 -9.11
N PHE A 159 5.25 15.99 -8.36
CA PHE A 159 5.13 15.88 -6.91
C PHE A 159 6.34 16.46 -6.20
N LYS A 160 6.09 17.05 -5.04
CA LYS A 160 7.10 17.47 -4.07
C LYS A 160 7.16 16.46 -2.93
N THR A 161 8.34 15.93 -2.64
CA THR A 161 8.57 15.10 -1.46
C THR A 161 8.52 15.96 -0.20
N THR A 162 7.68 15.60 0.74
CA THR A 162 7.51 16.35 2.02
C THR A 162 8.12 15.63 3.21
N SER A 163 8.26 14.32 3.14
CA SER A 163 8.97 13.52 4.14
C SER A 163 9.48 12.20 3.54
N ILE A 164 10.59 11.73 4.06
CA ILE A 164 11.11 10.38 3.84
C ILE A 164 11.48 9.82 5.20
N GLN A 165 11.06 8.61 5.50
CA GLN A 165 11.32 7.94 6.76
C GLN A 165 11.84 6.53 6.46
N VAL A 166 12.92 6.16 7.10
CA VAL A 166 13.53 4.82 7.04
C VAL A 166 13.35 4.16 8.39
N GLY A 167 12.85 2.94 8.39
CA GLY A 167 12.63 2.21 9.63
C GLY A 167 12.46 0.71 9.38
N HIS A 168 11.92 0.04 10.37
CA HIS A 168 11.51 -1.34 10.23
C HIS A 168 10.00 -1.42 10.14
N THR A 169 9.49 -2.57 9.69
CA THR A 169 8.08 -2.84 9.48
C THR A 169 7.26 -2.19 10.56
N ASP A 170 6.35 -1.40 10.08
CA ASP A 170 5.21 -1.02 10.84
C ASP A 170 5.44 -0.12 12.06
N ILE A 171 6.69 0.09 12.53
CA ILE A 171 7.00 1.11 13.52
C ILE A 171 6.47 2.49 13.08
N MET A 172 6.38 2.71 11.76
CA MET A 172 5.94 3.97 11.17
C MET A 172 4.43 4.01 10.89
N THR A 173 3.80 2.85 10.79
CA THR A 173 2.39 2.70 10.44
C THR A 173 1.58 1.95 11.49
N MET A 174 2.24 1.23 12.40
CA MET A 174 1.64 0.52 13.53
C MET A 174 1.85 1.25 14.85
N SER A 175 0.96 1.02 15.79
CA SER A 175 1.19 1.33 17.21
C SER A 175 2.17 0.34 17.84
N MET A 176 2.80 0.69 18.96
CA MET A 176 3.64 -0.24 19.73
C MET A 176 2.87 -1.50 20.13
N GLU A 177 1.60 -1.35 20.50
CA GLU A 177 0.71 -2.47 20.84
C GLU A 177 0.54 -3.45 19.67
N GLU A 178 0.37 -2.94 18.45
CA GLU A 178 0.26 -3.79 17.25
C GLU A 178 1.58 -4.51 16.94
N LEU A 179 2.71 -3.86 17.18
CA LEU A 179 4.03 -4.47 17.02
C LEU A 179 4.25 -5.61 18.04
N ASP A 180 3.91 -5.38 19.29
CA ASP A 180 4.02 -6.39 20.37
C ASP A 180 3.15 -7.61 20.06
N ILE A 181 1.91 -7.39 19.58
CA ILE A 181 1.02 -8.47 19.18
C ILE A 181 1.57 -9.25 17.97
N GLN A 182 2.15 -8.59 16.99
CA GLN A 182 2.79 -9.30 15.87
C GLN A 182 3.99 -10.15 16.33
N GLN A 183 4.79 -9.65 17.25
CA GLN A 183 5.88 -10.42 17.84
C GLN A 183 5.35 -11.62 18.61
N GLU A 184 4.24 -11.46 19.35
CA GLU A 184 3.58 -12.55 20.06
C GLU A 184 3.03 -13.60 19.08
N ILE A 185 2.43 -13.20 17.95
CA ILE A 185 2.00 -14.11 16.88
C ILE A 185 3.19 -14.91 16.35
N ALA A 186 4.31 -14.24 16.07
CA ALA A 186 5.51 -14.89 15.55
C ALA A 186 6.06 -15.95 16.53
N GLN A 187 5.97 -15.70 17.82
CA GLN A 187 6.41 -16.64 18.86
C GLN A 187 5.47 -17.83 19.05
N ARG A 188 4.14 -17.61 19.03
CA ARG A 188 3.13 -18.63 19.30
C ARG A 188 2.71 -19.46 18.09
N SER A 189 2.85 -18.89 16.91
CA SER A 189 2.43 -19.51 15.66
C SER A 189 3.48 -19.31 14.57
N PRO A 190 4.67 -19.93 14.72
CA PRO A 190 5.77 -19.73 13.76
C PRO A 190 5.40 -20.10 12.33
N ASP A 191 4.51 -21.07 12.13
CA ASP A 191 4.04 -21.46 10.81
C ASP A 191 3.25 -20.32 10.14
N ILE A 192 2.33 -19.67 10.89
CA ILE A 192 1.56 -18.53 10.41
C ILE A 192 2.50 -17.34 10.18
N ALA A 193 3.43 -17.09 11.07
CA ALA A 193 4.43 -16.05 10.91
C ALA A 193 5.30 -16.29 9.68
N LEU A 194 5.75 -17.54 9.46
CA LEU A 194 6.54 -17.95 8.30
C LEU A 194 5.75 -17.76 7.01
N GLU A 195 4.47 -18.15 6.97
CA GLU A 195 3.59 -17.96 5.83
C GLU A 195 3.34 -16.48 5.54
N LEU A 196 3.08 -15.66 6.57
CA LEU A 196 2.88 -14.21 6.44
C LEU A 196 4.16 -13.50 5.96
N SER A 197 5.31 -13.90 6.50
CA SER A 197 6.61 -13.34 6.16
C SER A 197 7.26 -14.01 4.95
N ARG A 198 6.74 -15.16 4.49
CA ARG A 198 7.35 -16.02 3.46
C ARG A 198 8.80 -16.39 3.78
N GLY A 199 9.04 -16.78 5.01
CA GLY A 199 10.35 -17.17 5.52
C GLY A 199 11.26 -15.98 5.82
N LYS A 200 10.72 -14.75 5.80
CA LYS A 200 11.44 -13.54 6.25
C LYS A 200 10.94 -13.13 7.62
N ASP A 201 11.75 -12.37 8.33
CA ASP A 201 11.32 -11.78 9.60
C ASP A 201 10.06 -10.92 9.40
N LEU A 202 9.16 -10.95 10.39
CA LEU A 202 7.98 -10.08 10.40
C LEU A 202 8.39 -8.61 10.43
N ILE A 203 9.47 -8.30 11.14
CA ILE A 203 10.08 -6.97 11.16
C ILE A 203 10.96 -6.84 9.93
N ARG A 204 10.53 -6.04 8.97
CA ARG A 204 11.22 -5.82 7.70
C ARG A 204 11.65 -4.38 7.56
N PRO A 205 12.77 -4.10 6.88
CA PRO A 205 13.09 -2.72 6.54
C PRO A 205 11.99 -2.11 5.68
N MET A 206 11.61 -0.90 6.02
CA MET A 206 10.58 -0.14 5.36
C MET A 206 11.05 1.25 5.04
N LEU A 207 10.62 1.72 3.89
CA LEU A 207 10.81 3.08 3.43
C LEU A 207 9.42 3.68 3.17
N VAL A 208 9.08 4.72 3.91
CA VAL A 208 7.82 5.44 3.79
C VAL A 208 8.10 6.88 3.42
N TRP A 209 7.38 7.40 2.42
CA TRP A 209 7.51 8.81 2.06
C TRP A 209 6.17 9.42 1.71
N ARG A 210 6.13 10.75 1.74
CA ARG A 210 4.94 11.51 1.38
C ARG A 210 5.24 12.45 0.23
N TRP A 211 4.31 12.51 -0.70
CA TRP A 211 4.29 13.46 -1.80
C TRP A 211 3.05 14.33 -1.75
N LYS A 212 3.21 15.58 -2.23
CA LYS A 212 2.13 16.51 -2.53
C LYS A 212 2.34 17.06 -3.94
N HIS A 213 1.34 17.70 -4.52
CA HIS A 213 1.55 18.48 -5.74
C HIS A 213 2.65 19.53 -5.55
N GLN A 214 3.41 19.78 -6.63
CA GLN A 214 4.38 20.88 -6.68
C GLN A 214 3.66 22.21 -6.82
#